data_d2cba10155e25578d488ffb716b73ef4
#
_entry.id   d2cba10155e25578d488ffb716b73ef4
#
_cell.length_a   1.000
_cell.length_b   1.000
_cell.length_c   1.000
_cell.angle_alpha   90.00
_cell.angle_beta   90.00
_cell.angle_gamma   90.00
#
_symmetry.space_group_name_H-M   'P 1'
#
loop_
_entity.id
_entity.type
_entity.pdbx_description
1 polymer ?
#
loop_
_entity_poly.entity_id
_entity_poly.type
_entity_poly.pdbx_seq_one_letter_code
_entity_poly.pdbx_strand_id
1 'polypeptide(L)'
;KKHSGQDEVISMQGSATLALEIALKSFVSGKVLLISTGYYSDRLEKLLPKNCILTKCGYDEINSIKSDFDWVLCAYTETSTAFKLDLKYVKYRTDKLGAKLFVDATGSIGLENHHELADIMAFSSCKGLLGLTGAGFICYNVKPENKVSSFVLNINNAKEKKMTGPYHSIQSLEIIMN
;
A
#
# COMPACT_ATOMS: atom_id res chain seq x y z
N LYS A 1 9.40 -5.89 8.87
CA LYS A 1 10.40 -4.81 8.91
C LYS A 1 11.60 -5.06 8.01
N LYS A 2 12.25 -6.24 8.07
CA LYS A 2 13.43 -6.55 7.26
C LYS A 2 13.21 -6.38 5.74
N HIS A 3 12.04 -6.74 5.21
CA HIS A 3 11.71 -6.66 3.79
C HIS A 3 10.96 -5.39 3.40
N SER A 4 10.33 -4.72 4.36
CA SER A 4 9.52 -3.53 4.10
C SER A 4 10.26 -2.24 4.35
N GLY A 5 11.16 -2.19 5.31
CA GLY A 5 11.91 -1.00 5.71
C GLY A 5 11.12 -0.02 6.60
N GLN A 6 9.81 -0.21 6.80
CA GLN A 6 9.00 0.67 7.64
C GLN A 6 9.09 0.30 9.12
N ASP A 7 8.83 1.30 9.99
CA ASP A 7 8.90 1.17 11.44
C ASP A 7 7.76 0.34 12.03
N GLU A 8 6.56 0.55 11.51
CA GLU A 8 5.35 -0.13 11.96
C GLU A 8 4.86 -1.16 10.94
N VAL A 9 4.51 -2.35 11.44
CA VAL A 9 3.90 -3.42 10.64
C VAL A 9 2.70 -3.96 11.39
N ILE A 10 1.55 -3.91 10.73
CA ILE A 10 0.30 -4.48 11.25
C ILE A 10 -0.12 -5.63 10.34
N SER A 11 -0.47 -6.75 10.94
CA SER A 11 -1.06 -7.90 10.25
C SER A 11 -2.55 -8.03 10.59
N MET A 12 -3.34 -8.47 9.63
CA MET A 12 -4.76 -8.73 9.81
C MET A 12 -5.19 -9.95 9.03
N GLN A 13 -6.25 -10.62 9.49
CA GLN A 13 -6.86 -11.70 8.75
C GLN A 13 -7.59 -11.13 7.54
N GLY A 14 -7.17 -11.55 6.33
CA GLY A 14 -7.79 -11.09 5.10
C GLY A 14 -6.85 -11.06 3.89
N SER A 15 -7.33 -10.44 2.84
CA SER A 15 -6.62 -10.29 1.56
C SER A 15 -5.77 -9.00 1.52
N ALA A 16 -4.91 -8.87 0.50
CA ALA A 16 -4.27 -7.61 0.18
C ALA A 16 -5.29 -6.49 -0.07
N THR A 17 -6.42 -6.79 -0.71
CA THR A 17 -7.48 -5.81 -0.97
C THR A 17 -8.04 -5.21 0.33
N LEU A 18 -8.25 -6.04 1.35
CA LEU A 18 -8.67 -5.55 2.67
C LEU A 18 -7.60 -4.68 3.32
N ALA A 19 -6.34 -5.11 3.27
CA ALA A 19 -5.22 -4.33 3.81
C ALA A 19 -5.08 -2.98 3.10
N LEU A 20 -5.18 -2.95 1.77
CA LEU A 20 -5.19 -1.72 0.97
C LEU A 20 -6.34 -0.79 1.35
N GLU A 21 -7.55 -1.34 1.50
CA GLU A 21 -8.72 -0.54 1.88
C GLU A 21 -8.58 0.06 3.28
N ILE A 22 -8.13 -0.72 4.26
CA ILE A 22 -7.87 -0.23 5.62
C ILE A 22 -6.79 0.86 5.59
N ALA A 23 -5.70 0.65 4.87
CA ALA A 23 -4.61 1.62 4.78
C ALA A 23 -5.09 2.91 4.10
N LEU A 24 -5.74 2.83 2.93
CA LEU A 24 -6.23 4.02 2.23
C LEU A 24 -7.21 4.81 3.10
N LYS A 25 -8.17 4.14 3.75
CA LYS A 25 -9.16 4.81 4.61
C LYS A 25 -8.55 5.42 5.88
N SER A 26 -7.47 4.83 6.40
CA SER A 26 -6.84 5.30 7.65
C SER A 26 -5.88 6.47 7.45
N PHE A 27 -5.25 6.55 6.28
CA PHE A 27 -4.14 7.50 6.07
C PHE A 27 -4.39 8.51 4.96
N VAL A 28 -5.11 8.14 3.89
CA VAL A 28 -5.18 8.95 2.68
C VAL A 28 -6.34 9.94 2.75
N SER A 29 -6.04 11.20 2.49
CA SER A 29 -7.01 12.31 2.42
C SER A 29 -6.49 13.42 1.51
N GLY A 30 -7.35 14.37 1.15
CA GLY A 30 -6.96 15.54 0.36
C GLY A 30 -6.78 15.24 -1.13
N LYS A 31 -5.77 15.84 -1.74
CA LYS A 31 -5.45 15.72 -3.17
C LYS A 31 -4.60 14.48 -3.42
N VAL A 32 -5.06 13.61 -4.26
CA VAL A 32 -4.45 12.31 -4.55
C VAL A 32 -4.09 12.21 -6.02
N LEU A 33 -2.82 11.88 -6.32
CA LEU A 33 -2.36 11.49 -7.65
C LEU A 33 -2.27 9.98 -7.72
N LEU A 34 -2.99 9.35 -8.62
CA LEU A 34 -2.91 7.92 -8.91
C LEU A 34 -2.14 7.69 -10.21
N ILE A 35 -1.01 6.96 -10.11
CA ILE A 35 -0.28 6.48 -11.28
C ILE A 35 -0.99 5.22 -11.79
N SER A 36 -1.69 5.36 -12.92
CA SER A 36 -2.44 4.27 -13.56
C SER A 36 -1.51 3.50 -14.50
N THR A 37 -1.31 2.23 -14.21
CA THR A 37 -0.48 1.31 -15.01
C THR A 37 -1.23 0.03 -15.41
N GLY A 38 -2.45 -0.17 -14.89
CA GLY A 38 -3.31 -1.30 -15.20
C GLY A 38 -4.39 -1.53 -14.14
N TYR A 39 -4.94 -2.75 -14.13
CA TYR A 39 -6.10 -3.12 -13.31
C TYR A 39 -5.88 -2.91 -11.80
N TYR A 40 -4.70 -3.28 -11.28
CA TYR A 40 -4.46 -3.22 -9.84
C TYR A 40 -4.21 -1.81 -9.35
N SER A 41 -3.52 -0.98 -10.12
CA SER A 41 -3.41 0.45 -9.83
C SER A 41 -4.76 1.15 -9.89
N ASP A 42 -5.58 0.88 -10.91
CA ASP A 42 -6.92 1.47 -11.04
C ASP A 42 -7.90 1.03 -9.95
N ARG A 43 -7.70 -0.19 -9.39
CA ARG A 43 -8.49 -0.66 -8.25
C ARG A 43 -8.34 0.24 -7.02
N LEU A 44 -7.18 0.89 -6.83
CA LEU A 44 -6.94 1.79 -5.70
C LEU A 44 -7.95 2.94 -5.67
N GLU A 45 -8.36 3.46 -6.85
CA GLU A 45 -9.42 4.47 -6.95
C GLU A 45 -10.72 4.04 -6.25
N LYS A 46 -11.13 2.77 -6.43
CA LYS A 46 -12.36 2.24 -5.85
C LYS A 46 -12.31 2.08 -4.33
N LEU A 47 -11.09 2.02 -3.77
CA LEU A 47 -10.85 1.84 -2.34
C LEU A 47 -10.63 3.17 -1.61
N LEU A 48 -10.44 4.28 -2.34
CA LEU A 48 -10.22 5.60 -1.77
C LEU A 48 -11.40 6.09 -0.92
N PRO A 49 -11.13 6.88 0.13
CA PRO A 49 -12.16 7.66 0.80
C PRO A 49 -12.88 8.60 -0.18
N LYS A 50 -14.21 8.75 -0.04
CA LYS A 50 -15.03 9.57 -0.95
C LYS A 50 -14.70 11.07 -0.94
N ASN A 51 -14.02 11.55 0.09
CA ASN A 51 -13.62 12.94 0.26
C ASN A 51 -12.25 13.27 -0.35
N CYS A 52 -11.59 12.32 -1.01
CA CYS A 52 -10.36 12.58 -1.74
C CYS A 52 -10.64 13.24 -3.09
N ILE A 53 -9.77 14.16 -3.50
CA ILE A 53 -9.77 14.79 -4.84
C ILE A 53 -8.75 14.03 -5.68
N LEU A 54 -9.25 13.16 -6.56
CA LEU A 54 -8.42 12.27 -7.37
C LEU A 54 -8.03 12.88 -8.71
N THR A 55 -6.73 12.81 -9.01
CA THR A 55 -6.17 13.02 -10.36
C THR A 55 -5.50 11.71 -10.78
N LYS A 56 -5.68 11.31 -12.04
CA LYS A 56 -5.00 10.13 -12.62
C LYS A 56 -4.03 10.56 -13.69
N CYS A 57 -2.90 9.87 -13.78
CA CYS A 57 -1.95 10.00 -14.88
C CYS A 57 -1.33 8.66 -15.24
N GLY A 58 -0.85 8.52 -16.47
CA GLY A 58 0.05 7.43 -16.86
C GLY A 58 1.44 7.60 -16.22
N TYR A 59 2.22 6.51 -16.21
CA TYR A 59 3.58 6.57 -15.68
C TYR A 59 4.46 7.58 -16.45
N ASP A 60 4.34 7.62 -17.77
CA ASP A 60 5.12 8.52 -18.62
C ASP A 60 4.72 9.99 -18.45
N GLU A 61 3.51 10.23 -17.97
CA GLU A 61 2.96 11.58 -17.76
C GLU A 61 3.34 12.20 -16.42
N ILE A 62 3.82 11.42 -15.45
CA ILE A 62 4.12 11.91 -14.09
C ILE A 62 5.09 13.09 -14.09
N ASN A 63 5.96 13.17 -15.09
CA ASN A 63 6.93 14.28 -15.20
C ASN A 63 6.28 15.61 -15.55
N SER A 64 5.15 15.62 -16.22
CA SER A 64 4.40 16.81 -16.61
C SER A 64 3.56 17.40 -15.48
N ILE A 65 3.29 16.61 -14.44
CA ILE A 65 2.50 17.01 -13.28
C ILE A 65 3.27 18.04 -12.45
N LYS A 66 2.66 19.20 -12.21
CA LYS A 66 3.27 20.34 -11.48
C LYS A 66 2.47 20.80 -10.27
N SER A 67 1.25 20.30 -10.08
CA SER A 67 0.40 20.66 -8.96
C SER A 67 0.85 19.94 -7.68
N ASP A 68 0.63 20.54 -6.52
CA ASP A 68 0.85 19.91 -5.23
C ASP A 68 -0.20 18.85 -4.95
N PHE A 69 0.23 17.75 -4.33
CA PHE A 69 -0.61 16.65 -3.87
C PHE A 69 -0.28 16.29 -2.43
N ASP A 70 -1.24 15.72 -1.72
CA ASP A 70 -1.02 15.16 -0.39
C ASP A 70 -0.48 13.73 -0.51
N TRP A 71 -0.92 13.00 -1.52
CA TRP A 71 -0.56 11.60 -1.75
C TRP A 71 -0.31 11.28 -3.22
N VAL A 72 0.69 10.43 -3.46
CA VAL A 72 0.88 9.70 -4.72
C VAL A 72 0.65 8.22 -4.46
N LEU A 73 -0.22 7.58 -5.25
CA LEU A 73 -0.55 6.16 -5.15
C LEU A 73 -0.07 5.41 -6.39
N CYS A 74 0.47 4.22 -6.19
CA CYS A 74 0.85 3.33 -7.29
C CYS A 74 0.77 1.85 -6.90
N ALA A 75 0.66 0.97 -7.90
CA ALA A 75 1.00 -0.45 -7.77
C ALA A 75 2.45 -0.62 -8.25
N TYR A 76 3.36 -1.11 -7.39
CA TYR A 76 4.78 -1.21 -7.73
C TYR A 76 5.01 -2.16 -8.91
N THR A 77 4.47 -3.37 -8.82
CA THR A 77 4.43 -4.35 -9.91
C THR A 77 2.98 -4.56 -10.33
N GLU A 78 2.64 -4.03 -11.49
CA GLU A 78 1.32 -4.18 -12.11
C GLU A 78 1.28 -5.49 -12.91
N THR A 79 0.78 -6.55 -12.28
CA THR A 79 0.79 -7.89 -12.88
C THR A 79 -0.22 -8.07 -14.01
N SER A 80 -1.22 -7.19 -14.13
CA SER A 80 -2.20 -7.25 -15.21
C SER A 80 -1.63 -6.83 -16.58
N THR A 81 -0.58 -6.01 -16.56
CA THR A 81 0.10 -5.51 -17.77
C THR A 81 1.57 -5.93 -17.84
N ALA A 82 2.05 -6.73 -16.87
CA ALA A 82 3.46 -7.10 -16.70
C ALA A 82 4.40 -5.87 -16.62
N PHE A 83 3.93 -4.79 -15.98
CA PHE A 83 4.67 -3.54 -15.87
C PHE A 83 5.22 -3.35 -14.46
N LYS A 84 6.48 -2.94 -14.36
CA LYS A 84 7.13 -2.57 -13.10
C LYS A 84 7.57 -1.12 -13.14
N LEU A 85 7.17 -0.36 -12.13
CA LEU A 85 7.58 1.02 -11.94
C LEU A 85 9.07 1.11 -11.53
N ASP A 86 9.76 2.17 -11.90
CA ASP A 86 10.96 2.60 -11.18
C ASP A 86 10.53 3.34 -9.89
N LEU A 87 10.55 2.63 -8.76
CA LEU A 87 10.07 3.19 -7.50
C LEU A 87 10.94 4.35 -6.99
N LYS A 88 12.24 4.37 -7.32
CA LYS A 88 13.13 5.50 -7.01
C LYS A 88 12.70 6.77 -7.77
N TYR A 89 12.39 6.60 -9.04
CA TYR A 89 11.88 7.71 -9.84
C TYR A 89 10.51 8.19 -9.35
N VAL A 90 9.60 7.26 -9.04
CA VAL A 90 8.29 7.62 -8.46
C VAL A 90 8.48 8.38 -7.14
N LYS A 91 9.35 7.92 -6.23
CA LYS A 91 9.65 8.62 -4.98
C LYS A 91 10.23 10.01 -5.21
N TYR A 92 11.20 10.13 -6.11
CA TYR A 92 11.75 11.44 -6.49
C TYR A 92 10.64 12.40 -6.97
N ARG A 93 9.74 11.93 -7.82
CA ARG A 93 8.60 12.74 -8.29
C ARG A 93 7.63 13.07 -7.16
N THR A 94 7.31 12.11 -6.30
CA THR A 94 6.45 12.29 -5.13
C THR A 94 6.98 13.41 -4.22
N ASP A 95 8.28 13.41 -3.94
CA ASP A 95 8.93 14.44 -3.11
C ASP A 95 8.88 15.82 -3.78
N LYS A 96 9.04 15.90 -5.11
CA LYS A 96 8.89 17.15 -5.87
C LYS A 96 7.47 17.72 -5.86
N LEU A 97 6.46 16.86 -5.68
CA LEU A 97 5.05 17.25 -5.56
C LEU A 97 4.64 17.54 -4.10
N GLY A 98 5.57 17.46 -3.14
CA GLY A 98 5.30 17.66 -1.71
C GLY A 98 4.43 16.58 -1.08
N ALA A 99 4.31 15.41 -1.73
CA ALA A 99 3.38 14.36 -1.39
C ALA A 99 4.02 13.23 -0.57
N LYS A 100 3.20 12.38 0.03
CA LYS A 100 3.57 11.08 0.61
C LYS A 100 3.32 9.97 -0.41
N LEU A 101 4.12 8.90 -0.36
CA LEU A 101 4.03 7.76 -1.29
C LEU A 101 3.31 6.58 -0.67
N PHE A 102 2.20 6.16 -1.28
CA PHE A 102 1.46 4.93 -0.97
C PHE A 102 1.68 3.88 -2.05
N VAL A 103 2.08 2.66 -1.65
CA VAL A 103 2.43 1.59 -2.57
C VAL A 103 1.55 0.35 -2.34
N ASP A 104 0.86 -0.12 -3.37
CA ASP A 104 0.41 -1.51 -3.43
C ASP A 104 1.63 -2.39 -3.74
N ALA A 105 2.13 -3.08 -2.72
CA ALA A 105 3.31 -3.94 -2.80
C ALA A 105 2.95 -5.43 -2.97
N THR A 106 1.70 -5.74 -3.30
CA THR A 106 1.20 -7.13 -3.35
C THR A 106 1.99 -8.01 -4.29
N GLY A 107 2.35 -7.52 -5.48
CA GLY A 107 3.12 -8.26 -6.48
C GLY A 107 4.63 -8.07 -6.37
N SER A 108 5.12 -7.23 -5.47
CA SER A 108 6.54 -6.82 -5.43
C SER A 108 7.27 -7.19 -4.13
N ILE A 109 6.55 -7.25 -3.00
CA ILE A 109 7.18 -7.54 -1.70
C ILE A 109 7.89 -8.91 -1.69
N GLY A 110 9.14 -8.92 -1.26
CA GLY A 110 9.99 -10.11 -1.29
C GLY A 110 10.64 -10.42 -2.64
N LEU A 111 10.22 -9.76 -3.72
CA LEU A 111 10.73 -9.94 -5.09
C LEU A 111 11.51 -8.73 -5.59
N GLU A 112 11.09 -7.54 -5.19
CA GLU A 112 11.68 -6.27 -5.62
C GLU A 112 12.33 -5.54 -4.44
N ASN A 113 13.20 -4.57 -4.76
CA ASN A 113 13.90 -3.74 -3.78
C ASN A 113 13.21 -2.37 -3.59
N HIS A 114 13.72 -1.57 -2.65
CA HIS A 114 13.34 -0.16 -2.44
C HIS A 114 11.95 0.07 -1.86
N HIS A 115 11.35 -0.94 -1.20
CA HIS A 115 10.08 -0.76 -0.50
C HIS A 115 10.17 0.23 0.66
N GLU A 116 11.38 0.44 1.21
CA GLU A 116 11.67 1.44 2.24
C GLU A 116 11.37 2.88 1.81
N LEU A 117 11.27 3.13 0.50
CA LEU A 117 10.93 4.46 -0.03
C LEU A 117 9.45 4.82 0.13
N ALA A 118 8.58 3.83 0.38
CA ALA A 118 7.18 4.09 0.60
C ALA A 118 6.92 4.64 2.02
N ASP A 119 6.08 5.66 2.14
CA ASP A 119 5.59 6.14 3.43
C ASP A 119 4.58 5.14 4.02
N ILE A 120 3.79 4.51 3.13
CA ILE A 120 2.86 3.43 3.44
C ILE A 120 2.90 2.41 2.33
N MET A 121 2.82 1.14 2.71
CA MET A 121 2.52 0.08 1.76
C MET A 121 1.60 -0.98 2.35
N ALA A 122 0.88 -1.69 1.47
CA ALA A 122 0.08 -2.83 1.85
C ALA A 122 0.26 -3.99 0.87
N PHE A 123 0.12 -5.22 1.39
CA PHE A 123 0.32 -6.46 0.63
C PHE A 123 -0.32 -7.66 1.34
N SER A 124 -0.19 -8.85 0.77
CA SER A 124 -0.64 -10.11 1.39
C SER A 124 0.49 -11.14 1.47
N SER A 125 0.26 -12.15 2.30
CA SER A 125 1.18 -13.28 2.49
C SER A 125 1.39 -14.15 1.24
N CYS A 126 0.40 -14.23 0.36
CA CYS A 126 0.28 -15.29 -0.65
C CYS A 126 0.66 -14.88 -2.10
N LYS A 127 1.30 -13.74 -2.28
CA LYS A 127 1.75 -13.26 -3.60
C LYS A 127 3.28 -13.20 -3.62
N GLY A 128 3.90 -12.05 -3.58
CA GLY A 128 5.35 -11.92 -3.60
C GLY A 128 6.07 -12.69 -2.49
N LEU A 129 5.45 -12.86 -1.33
CA LEU A 129 6.02 -13.63 -0.21
C LEU A 129 5.82 -15.15 -0.31
N LEU A 130 5.04 -15.64 -1.27
CA LEU A 130 4.81 -17.08 -1.52
C LEU A 130 4.24 -17.88 -0.34
N GLY A 131 3.67 -17.22 0.67
CA GLY A 131 3.06 -17.86 1.84
C GLY A 131 1.62 -18.31 1.61
N LEU A 132 1.01 -18.89 2.65
CA LEU A 132 -0.41 -19.24 2.64
C LEU A 132 -1.29 -17.99 2.55
N THR A 133 -2.46 -18.12 1.93
CA THR A 133 -3.48 -17.07 1.92
C THR A 133 -4.00 -16.78 3.32
N GLY A 134 -4.55 -15.57 3.53
CA GLY A 134 -5.28 -15.22 4.75
C GLY A 134 -4.62 -14.15 5.62
N ALA A 135 -3.41 -13.67 5.30
CA ALA A 135 -2.84 -12.51 5.96
C ALA A 135 -2.69 -11.33 5.00
N GLY A 136 -3.26 -10.18 5.41
CA GLY A 136 -2.95 -8.88 4.87
C GLY A 136 -1.98 -8.13 5.80
N PHE A 137 -1.13 -7.29 5.24
CA PHE A 137 -0.14 -6.50 5.97
C PHE A 137 -0.23 -5.03 5.55
N ILE A 138 -0.06 -4.15 6.53
CA ILE A 138 0.12 -2.71 6.32
C ILE A 138 1.41 -2.31 7.01
N CYS A 139 2.33 -1.68 6.27
CA CYS A 139 3.60 -1.17 6.79
C CYS A 139 3.63 0.34 6.57
N TYR A 140 4.07 1.10 7.58
CA TYR A 140 4.01 2.55 7.51
C TYR A 140 5.02 3.26 8.45
N ASN A 141 5.39 4.50 8.07
CA ASN A 141 6.21 5.42 8.86
C ASN A 141 5.45 6.67 9.31
N VAL A 142 4.20 6.83 8.85
CA VAL A 142 3.35 8.00 9.14
C VAL A 142 2.21 7.62 10.07
N LYS A 143 1.66 8.58 10.81
CA LYS A 143 0.53 8.32 11.71
C LYS A 143 -0.80 8.27 10.93
N PRO A 144 -1.73 7.36 11.30
CA PRO A 144 -3.08 7.40 10.77
C PRO A 144 -3.82 8.62 11.33
N GLU A 145 -4.35 9.47 10.45
CA GLU A 145 -5.02 10.72 10.82
C GLU A 145 -6.54 10.64 10.65
N ASN A 146 -7.02 9.72 9.81
CA ASN A 146 -8.44 9.63 9.48
C ASN A 146 -9.22 8.87 10.57
N LYS A 147 -10.40 9.37 10.91
CA LYS A 147 -11.36 8.66 11.77
C LYS A 147 -12.16 7.67 10.92
N VAL A 148 -12.00 6.38 11.21
CA VAL A 148 -12.73 5.29 10.54
C VAL A 148 -13.75 4.73 11.50
N SER A 149 -15.04 4.85 11.17
CA SER A 149 -16.15 4.40 12.02
C SER A 149 -16.35 2.88 12.00
N SER A 150 -15.98 2.22 10.90
CA SER A 150 -16.09 0.76 10.80
C SER A 150 -15.11 0.08 11.76
N PHE A 151 -15.60 -0.85 12.58
CA PHE A 151 -14.77 -1.60 13.52
C PHE A 151 -13.68 -2.40 12.79
N VAL A 152 -14.01 -3.09 11.69
CA VAL A 152 -13.09 -3.94 10.94
C VAL A 152 -12.07 -3.13 10.14
N LEU A 153 -12.48 -1.98 9.58
CA LEU A 153 -11.63 -1.15 8.75
C LEU A 153 -10.79 -0.14 9.56
N ASN A 154 -10.95 -0.11 10.89
CA ASN A 154 -10.18 0.77 11.76
C ASN A 154 -8.83 0.14 12.08
N ILE A 155 -7.75 0.72 11.56
CA ILE A 155 -6.38 0.23 11.75
C ILE A 155 -5.98 0.12 13.23
N ASN A 156 -6.50 1.00 14.10
CA ASN A 156 -6.19 0.95 15.53
C ASN A 156 -6.73 -0.32 16.19
N ASN A 157 -7.89 -0.82 15.76
CA ASN A 157 -8.43 -2.08 16.29
C ASN A 157 -7.56 -3.29 15.86
N ALA A 158 -6.98 -3.26 14.66
CA ALA A 158 -6.02 -4.27 14.23
C ALA A 158 -4.70 -4.13 15.02
N LYS A 159 -4.20 -2.91 15.22
CA LYS A 159 -2.98 -2.63 16.00
C LYS A 159 -3.12 -3.09 17.46
N GLU A 160 -4.25 -2.82 18.08
CA GLU A 160 -4.56 -3.21 19.48
C GLU A 160 -4.97 -4.68 19.62
N LYS A 161 -4.91 -5.47 18.54
CA LYS A 161 -5.27 -6.90 18.52
C LYS A 161 -6.68 -7.20 19.03
N LYS A 162 -7.64 -6.32 18.77
CA LYS A 162 -9.06 -6.51 19.11
C LYS A 162 -9.76 -7.54 18.22
N MET A 163 -9.07 -8.05 17.21
CA MET A 163 -9.56 -9.07 16.28
C MET A 163 -8.59 -10.26 16.22
N THR A 164 -9.09 -11.43 15.86
CA THR A 164 -8.27 -12.62 15.63
C THR A 164 -7.26 -12.36 14.51
N GLY A 165 -5.98 -12.60 14.80
CA GLY A 165 -4.89 -12.45 13.84
C GLY A 165 -4.75 -13.64 12.87
N PRO A 166 -3.99 -13.49 11.78
CA PRO A 166 -3.78 -14.52 10.76
C PRO A 166 -2.66 -15.50 11.15
N TYR A 167 -2.83 -16.21 12.28
CA TYR A 167 -1.80 -17.04 12.90
C TYR A 167 -1.16 -18.05 11.93
N HIS A 168 -1.97 -18.84 11.24
CA HIS A 168 -1.44 -19.89 10.34
C HIS A 168 -0.66 -19.32 9.15
N SER A 169 -1.12 -18.20 8.59
CA SER A 169 -0.43 -17.54 7.48
C SER A 169 0.89 -16.92 7.92
N ILE A 170 0.95 -16.37 9.15
CA ILE A 170 2.21 -15.82 9.72
C ILE A 170 3.19 -16.97 9.99
N GLN A 171 2.74 -18.08 10.55
CA GLN A 171 3.57 -19.23 10.81
C GLN A 171 4.15 -19.86 9.53
N SER A 172 3.34 -19.90 8.46
CA SER A 172 3.80 -20.31 7.13
C SER A 172 4.90 -19.38 6.58
N LEU A 173 4.77 -18.07 6.78
CA LEU A 173 5.80 -17.12 6.37
C LEU A 173 7.10 -17.28 7.16
N GLU A 174 7.04 -17.59 8.44
CA GLU A 174 8.23 -17.85 9.27
C GLU A 174 9.06 -19.00 8.70
N ILE A 175 8.40 -20.06 8.21
CA ILE A 175 9.07 -21.22 7.58
C ILE A 175 9.70 -20.83 6.24
N ILE A 176 9.03 -20.00 5.45
CA ILE A 176 9.49 -19.65 4.09
C ILE A 176 10.64 -18.62 4.14
N MET A 177 10.64 -17.74 5.16
CA MET A 177 11.58 -16.61 5.25
C MET A 177 12.85 -16.93 6.07
N ASN A 178 12.96 -18.12 6.66
CA ASN A 178 14.15 -18.66 7.31
C ASN A 178 14.92 -19.58 6.37
#